data_0593584f1ab3d777eb1146fbbf6e8094
#
_entry.id   0593584f1ab3d777eb1146fbbf6e8094
#
_cell.length_a   1.000
_cell.length_b   1.000
_cell.length_c   1.000
_cell.angle_alpha   90.00
_cell.angle_beta   90.00
_cell.angle_gamma   90.00
#
_symmetry.space_group_name_H-M   'P 1'
#
loop_
_entity.id
_entity.type
_entity.pdbx_description
1 polymer ?
#
loop_
_entity_poly.entity_id
_entity_poly.type
_entity_poly.pdbx_seq_one_letter_code
_entity_poly.pdbx_strand_id
1 'polypeptide(L)'
;LVGSEMCIRDRTNADQLSRYLAPDDLRKVMDANSPANRILLIMGEWLAVRRRNGQLSDILFHSLNNRLNDMSIVLSGCERIATTPVPFAYTLILHRTVYLFCIMLPFALVVDLHYMTPFVSALISYTFISLDTLAEELEDPFGTEDNDLPLDAICNMMERDLLQMNDEENIPDRLMPDKHYQLT
;
A
#
# COMPACT_ATOMS: atom_id res chain seq x y z
N LEU A 1 5.17 -7.84 -7.64
CA LEU A 1 4.30 -6.68 -7.38
C LEU A 1 2.87 -7.11 -7.04
N VAL A 2 2.21 -7.90 -7.90
CA VAL A 2 0.87 -8.46 -7.61
C VAL A 2 0.85 -9.22 -6.26
N GLY A 3 1.93 -9.94 -5.92
CA GLY A 3 2.04 -10.65 -4.65
C GLY A 3 2.18 -9.73 -3.42
N SER A 4 2.84 -8.59 -3.54
CA SER A 4 2.99 -7.64 -2.42
C SER A 4 1.69 -6.95 -2.08
N GLU A 5 0.93 -6.54 -3.10
CA GLU A 5 -0.38 -5.93 -2.93
C GLU A 5 -1.37 -6.87 -2.23
N MET A 6 -1.42 -8.14 -2.68
CA MET A 6 -2.31 -9.13 -2.10
C MET A 6 -2.08 -9.40 -0.61
N CYS A 7 -0.82 -9.31 -0.15
CA CYS A 7 -0.51 -9.46 1.26
C CYS A 7 -0.84 -8.22 2.07
N ILE A 8 -0.63 -7.04 1.52
CA ILE A 8 -0.83 -5.78 2.22
C ILE A 8 -2.32 -5.52 2.44
N ARG A 9 -3.18 -5.87 1.46
CA ARG A 9 -4.65 -5.70 1.54
C ARG A 9 -5.42 -6.90 2.09
N ASP A 10 -4.74 -7.97 2.54
CA ASP A 10 -5.41 -9.23 2.93
C ASP A 10 -6.31 -9.84 1.83
N ARG A 11 -6.15 -9.41 0.58
CA ARG A 11 -6.92 -9.85 -0.59
C ARG A 11 -6.10 -10.80 -1.44
N THR A 12 -5.86 -12.00 -0.96
CA THR A 12 -5.23 -13.04 -1.80
C THR A 12 -6.25 -13.52 -2.81
N ASN A 13 -6.26 -12.91 -4.00
CA ASN A 13 -7.16 -13.31 -5.06
C ASN A 13 -6.56 -14.49 -5.85
N ALA A 14 -7.01 -15.70 -5.49
CA ALA A 14 -6.55 -16.95 -6.12
C ALA A 14 -6.74 -16.96 -7.64
N ASP A 15 -7.80 -16.29 -8.15
CA ASP A 15 -8.10 -16.23 -9.58
C ASP A 15 -7.06 -15.42 -10.36
N GLN A 16 -6.55 -14.34 -9.79
CA GLN A 16 -5.48 -13.55 -10.41
C GLN A 16 -4.15 -14.33 -10.41
N LEU A 17 -3.79 -14.94 -9.27
CA LEU A 17 -2.56 -15.73 -9.15
C LEU A 17 -2.56 -16.97 -10.02
N SER A 18 -3.71 -17.57 -10.27
CA SER A 18 -3.83 -18.77 -11.12
C SER A 18 -3.39 -18.54 -12.57
N ARG A 19 -3.34 -17.27 -13.02
CA ARG A 19 -2.85 -16.91 -14.35
C ARG A 19 -1.34 -17.05 -14.49
N TYR A 20 -0.60 -16.92 -13.38
CA TYR A 20 0.86 -16.83 -13.36
C TYR A 20 1.54 -18.01 -12.68
N LEU A 21 0.84 -18.71 -11.79
CA LEU A 21 1.38 -19.81 -10.99
C LEU A 21 0.81 -21.16 -11.41
N ALA A 22 1.66 -22.17 -11.41
CA ALA A 22 1.22 -23.55 -11.54
C ALA A 22 0.30 -23.93 -10.34
N PRO A 23 -0.66 -24.86 -10.51
CA PRO A 23 -1.63 -25.20 -9.47
C PRO A 23 -0.99 -25.64 -8.13
N ASP A 24 0.15 -26.33 -8.19
CA ASP A 24 0.87 -26.76 -6.99
C ASP A 24 1.56 -25.61 -6.26
N ASP A 25 2.10 -24.65 -7.00
CA ASP A 25 2.74 -23.46 -6.42
C ASP A 25 1.69 -22.48 -5.90
N LEU A 26 0.55 -22.34 -6.61
CA LEU A 26 -0.60 -21.58 -6.12
C LEU A 26 -1.06 -22.09 -4.74
N ARG A 27 -1.19 -23.41 -4.59
CA ARG A 27 -1.57 -24.00 -3.29
C ARG A 27 -0.56 -23.68 -2.20
N LYS A 28 0.74 -23.79 -2.48
CA LYS A 28 1.81 -23.45 -1.53
C LYS A 28 1.79 -21.96 -1.14
N VAL A 29 1.40 -21.08 -2.04
CA VAL A 29 1.26 -19.65 -1.79
C VAL A 29 0.04 -19.37 -0.92
N MET A 30 -1.10 -19.99 -1.22
CA MET A 30 -2.34 -19.81 -0.46
C MET A 30 -2.26 -20.37 0.97
N ASP A 31 -1.50 -21.44 1.18
CA ASP A 31 -1.30 -22.05 2.51
C ASP A 31 -0.21 -21.34 3.33
N ALA A 32 0.49 -20.37 2.78
CA ALA A 32 1.60 -19.70 3.45
C ALA A 32 1.11 -18.55 4.34
N ASN A 33 1.76 -18.35 5.50
CA ASN A 33 1.50 -17.20 6.39
C ASN A 33 1.81 -15.84 5.73
N SER A 34 2.77 -15.80 4.82
CA SER A 34 3.10 -14.64 4.00
C SER A 34 3.17 -15.06 2.52
N PRO A 35 2.06 -14.93 1.77
CA PRO A 35 1.98 -15.30 0.36
C PRO A 35 3.04 -14.61 -0.51
N ALA A 36 3.33 -13.33 -0.29
CA ALA A 36 4.33 -12.60 -1.07
C ALA A 36 5.76 -13.13 -0.86
N ASN A 37 6.14 -13.42 0.39
CA ASN A 37 7.44 -14.03 0.68
C ASN A 37 7.53 -15.44 0.06
N ARG A 38 6.41 -16.17 0.02
CA ARG A 38 6.38 -17.49 -0.64
C ARG A 38 6.57 -17.38 -2.15
N ILE A 39 5.99 -16.37 -2.79
CA ILE A 39 6.21 -16.12 -4.22
C ILE A 39 7.68 -15.80 -4.50
N LEU A 40 8.31 -14.93 -3.72
CA LEU A 40 9.74 -14.62 -3.86
C LEU A 40 10.62 -15.86 -3.70
N LEU A 41 10.26 -16.76 -2.76
CA LEU A 41 10.98 -18.03 -2.58
C LEU A 41 10.84 -18.93 -3.82
N ILE A 42 9.64 -19.08 -4.37
CA ILE A 42 9.39 -19.87 -5.59
C ILE A 42 10.20 -19.29 -6.77
N MET A 43 10.26 -17.97 -6.91
CA MET A 43 11.08 -17.30 -7.95
C MET A 43 12.56 -17.61 -7.76
N GLY A 44 13.06 -17.58 -6.53
CA GLY A 44 14.46 -17.93 -6.20
C GLY A 44 14.78 -19.42 -6.48
N GLU A 45 13.87 -20.32 -6.12
CA GLU A 45 13.99 -21.76 -6.42
C GLU A 45 14.02 -21.98 -7.95
N TRP A 46 13.17 -21.30 -8.69
CA TRP A 46 13.14 -21.36 -10.17
C TRP A 46 14.46 -20.89 -10.78
N LEU A 47 15.02 -19.78 -10.33
CA LEU A 47 16.33 -19.29 -10.79
C LEU A 47 17.45 -20.29 -10.47
N ALA A 48 17.44 -20.89 -9.28
CA ALA A 48 18.44 -21.87 -8.88
C ALA A 48 18.39 -23.14 -9.73
N VAL A 49 17.19 -23.59 -10.10
CA VAL A 49 17.00 -24.74 -11.01
C VAL A 49 17.54 -24.41 -12.42
N ARG A 50 17.22 -23.22 -12.97
CA ARG A 50 17.70 -22.79 -14.28
C ARG A 50 19.22 -22.68 -14.35
N ARG A 51 19.86 -22.18 -13.27
CA ARG A 51 21.31 -22.16 -13.16
C ARG A 51 21.90 -23.57 -13.17
N ARG A 52 21.37 -24.49 -12.33
CA ARG A 52 21.84 -25.90 -12.28
C ARG A 52 21.71 -26.62 -13.60
N ASN A 53 20.70 -26.30 -14.39
CA ASN A 53 20.49 -26.87 -15.73
C ASN A 53 21.36 -26.19 -16.83
N GLY A 54 22.27 -25.28 -16.45
CA GLY A 54 23.14 -24.59 -17.40
C GLY A 54 22.43 -23.57 -18.30
N GLN A 55 21.18 -23.21 -18.02
CA GLN A 55 20.38 -22.26 -18.79
C GLN A 55 20.67 -20.82 -18.41
N LEU A 56 21.30 -20.57 -17.27
CA LEU A 56 21.69 -19.25 -16.78
C LEU A 56 23.18 -19.26 -16.45
N SER A 57 23.91 -18.23 -16.97
CA SER A 57 25.28 -18.00 -16.55
C SER A 57 25.35 -17.53 -15.09
N ASP A 58 26.48 -17.72 -14.41
CA ASP A 58 26.67 -17.27 -13.04
C ASP A 58 26.50 -15.76 -12.87
N ILE A 59 26.93 -14.98 -13.86
CA ILE A 59 26.80 -13.51 -13.86
C ILE A 59 25.32 -13.11 -13.92
N LEU A 60 24.55 -13.72 -14.82
CA LEU A 60 23.13 -13.43 -14.98
C LEU A 60 22.35 -13.89 -13.75
N PHE A 61 22.66 -15.07 -13.21
CA PHE A 61 22.05 -15.56 -11.98
C PHE A 61 22.29 -14.59 -10.81
N HIS A 62 23.54 -14.10 -10.64
CA HIS A 62 23.84 -13.13 -9.59
C HIS A 62 23.07 -11.82 -9.76
N SER A 63 22.97 -11.32 -11.00
CA SER A 63 22.20 -10.10 -11.29
C SER A 63 20.71 -10.28 -10.96
N LEU A 64 20.10 -11.39 -11.38
CA LEU A 64 18.68 -11.67 -11.11
C LEU A 64 18.41 -11.91 -9.61
N ASN A 65 19.32 -12.62 -8.94
CA ASN A 65 19.21 -12.83 -7.50
C ASN A 65 19.29 -11.53 -6.70
N ASN A 66 20.12 -10.58 -7.14
CA ASN A 66 20.17 -9.25 -6.52
C ASN A 66 18.83 -8.50 -6.69
N ARG A 67 18.16 -8.63 -7.85
CA ARG A 67 16.83 -8.04 -8.05
C ARG A 67 15.77 -8.67 -7.15
N LEU A 68 15.85 -9.99 -6.91
CA LEU A 68 14.97 -10.63 -5.93
C LEU A 68 15.22 -10.12 -4.50
N ASN A 69 16.48 -9.89 -4.13
CA ASN A 69 16.80 -9.27 -2.85
C ASN A 69 16.25 -7.84 -2.74
N ASP A 70 16.37 -7.03 -3.81
CA ASP A 70 15.81 -5.69 -3.84
C ASP A 70 14.28 -5.74 -3.65
N MET A 71 13.58 -6.66 -4.33
CA MET A 71 12.14 -6.89 -4.15
C MET A 71 11.79 -7.30 -2.71
N SER A 72 12.59 -8.17 -2.09
CA SER A 72 12.39 -8.60 -0.70
C SER A 72 12.54 -7.42 0.28
N ILE A 73 13.50 -6.52 0.05
CA ILE A 73 13.70 -5.32 0.87
C ILE A 73 12.49 -4.39 0.76
N VAL A 74 12.00 -4.15 -0.47
CA VAL A 74 10.81 -3.31 -0.71
C VAL A 74 9.58 -3.93 -0.04
N LEU A 75 9.35 -5.24 -0.22
CA LEU A 75 8.24 -5.95 0.40
C LEU A 75 8.27 -5.82 1.93
N SER A 76 9.44 -6.06 2.55
CA SER A 76 9.60 -5.91 4.00
C SER A 76 9.35 -4.47 4.47
N GLY A 77 9.68 -3.48 3.64
CA GLY A 77 9.36 -2.07 3.88
C GLY A 77 7.86 -1.82 3.90
N CYS A 78 7.13 -2.32 2.90
CA CYS A 78 5.68 -2.21 2.82
C CYS A 78 4.98 -2.96 3.98
N GLU A 79 5.41 -4.20 4.29
CA GLU A 79 4.89 -4.96 5.44
C GLU A 79 5.11 -4.20 6.75
N ARG A 80 6.26 -3.54 6.92
CA ARG A 80 6.55 -2.73 8.11
C ARG A 80 5.60 -1.54 8.22
N ILE A 81 5.33 -0.82 7.13
CA ILE A 81 4.39 0.30 7.13
C ILE A 81 2.98 -0.20 7.49
N ALA A 82 2.53 -1.29 6.87
CA ALA A 82 1.20 -1.86 7.10
C ALA A 82 1.01 -2.44 8.52
N THR A 83 2.07 -3.00 9.13
CA THR A 83 1.95 -3.71 10.42
C THR A 83 2.44 -2.93 11.63
N THR A 84 3.05 -1.76 11.41
CA THR A 84 3.60 -0.95 12.50
C THR A 84 2.88 0.40 12.55
N PRO A 85 1.66 0.46 13.10
CA PRO A 85 0.93 1.71 13.24
C PRO A 85 1.65 2.68 14.18
N VAL A 86 1.33 3.95 14.08
CA VAL A 86 1.84 4.97 14.99
C VAL A 86 1.50 4.58 16.44
N PRO A 87 2.42 4.71 17.40
CA PRO A 87 2.14 4.33 18.78
C PRO A 87 0.91 5.09 19.32
N PHE A 88 -0.06 4.34 19.82
CA PHE A 88 -1.35 4.85 20.34
C PHE A 88 -1.22 6.08 21.27
N ALA A 89 -0.12 6.17 22.02
CA ALA A 89 0.12 7.31 22.90
C ALA A 89 0.25 8.64 22.13
N TYR A 90 0.83 8.65 20.94
CA TYR A 90 0.96 9.86 20.11
C TYR A 90 -0.40 10.30 19.58
N THR A 91 -1.17 9.39 19.01
CA THR A 91 -2.53 9.65 18.50
C THR A 91 -3.42 10.18 19.63
N LEU A 92 -3.37 9.53 20.80
CA LEU A 92 -4.15 9.96 21.97
C LEU A 92 -3.80 11.38 22.45
N ILE A 93 -2.50 11.70 22.51
CA ILE A 93 -2.04 13.04 22.96
C ILE A 93 -2.45 14.09 21.93
N LEU A 94 -2.29 13.79 20.65
CA LEU A 94 -2.64 14.71 19.56
C LEU A 94 -4.12 15.05 19.59
N HIS A 95 -5.01 14.06 19.57
CA HIS A 95 -6.45 14.27 19.66
C HIS A 95 -6.87 15.05 20.92
N ARG A 96 -6.36 14.65 22.08
CA ARG A 96 -6.68 15.37 23.33
C ARG A 96 -6.24 16.83 23.30
N THR A 97 -5.07 17.10 22.72
CA THR A 97 -4.54 18.46 22.62
C THR A 97 -5.37 19.30 21.67
N VAL A 98 -5.73 18.77 20.49
CA VAL A 98 -6.58 19.45 19.49
C VAL A 98 -7.95 19.76 20.08
N TYR A 99 -8.62 18.78 20.69
CA TYR A 99 -9.94 19.00 21.28
C TYR A 99 -9.90 20.01 22.44
N LEU A 100 -8.92 19.89 23.34
CA LEU A 100 -8.75 20.83 24.43
C LEU A 100 -8.51 22.27 23.92
N PHE A 101 -7.67 22.40 22.88
CA PHE A 101 -7.40 23.68 22.23
C PHE A 101 -8.68 24.28 21.63
N CYS A 102 -9.44 23.50 20.88
CA CYS A 102 -10.69 23.94 20.26
C CYS A 102 -11.73 24.40 21.32
N ILE A 103 -11.81 23.71 22.45
CA ILE A 103 -12.72 24.09 23.54
C ILE A 103 -12.26 25.37 24.24
N MET A 104 -10.95 25.56 24.44
CA MET A 104 -10.41 26.75 25.13
C MET A 104 -10.34 27.98 24.23
N LEU A 105 -10.31 27.79 22.91
CA LEU A 105 -10.16 28.87 21.92
C LEU A 105 -11.21 30.00 22.07
N PRO A 106 -12.54 29.73 22.18
CA PRO A 106 -13.53 30.78 22.34
C PRO A 106 -13.30 31.63 23.61
N PHE A 107 -12.87 31.00 24.69
CA PHE A 107 -12.59 31.72 25.96
C PHE A 107 -11.38 32.66 25.83
N ALA A 108 -10.38 32.25 25.04
CA ALA A 108 -9.22 33.11 24.79
C ALA A 108 -9.55 34.30 23.86
N LEU A 109 -10.44 34.11 22.88
CA LEU A 109 -10.75 35.11 21.87
C LEU A 109 -11.88 36.07 22.25
N VAL A 110 -12.70 35.76 23.28
CA VAL A 110 -13.90 36.54 23.61
C VAL A 110 -13.60 37.98 23.97
N VAL A 111 -12.47 38.26 24.59
CA VAL A 111 -12.06 39.57 25.04
C VAL A 111 -11.77 40.51 23.85
N ASP A 112 -11.13 39.98 22.82
CA ASP A 112 -10.69 40.79 21.67
C ASP A 112 -11.75 40.86 20.56
N LEU A 113 -12.45 39.73 20.29
CA LEU A 113 -13.34 39.58 19.15
C LEU A 113 -14.84 39.75 19.47
N HIS A 114 -15.22 39.75 20.74
CA HIS A 114 -16.59 39.92 21.21
C HIS A 114 -17.60 39.06 20.40
N TYR A 115 -18.48 39.70 19.60
CA TYR A 115 -19.51 39.02 18.81
C TYR A 115 -18.96 38.16 17.65
N MET A 116 -17.73 38.41 17.19
CA MET A 116 -17.08 37.60 16.14
C MET A 116 -16.42 36.35 16.66
N THR A 117 -16.27 36.20 17.96
CA THR A 117 -15.64 35.05 18.62
C THR A 117 -16.20 33.70 18.15
N PRO A 118 -17.53 33.44 18.10
CA PRO A 118 -18.05 32.14 17.72
C PRO A 118 -17.73 31.80 16.24
N PHE A 119 -17.74 32.79 15.37
CA PHE A 119 -17.44 32.56 13.96
C PHE A 119 -15.96 32.23 13.74
N VAL A 120 -15.07 33.00 14.33
CA VAL A 120 -13.61 32.80 14.19
C VAL A 120 -13.17 31.51 14.89
N SER A 121 -13.68 31.22 16.09
CA SER A 121 -13.37 29.99 16.81
C SER A 121 -13.87 28.75 16.07
N ALA A 122 -15.07 28.79 15.48
CA ALA A 122 -15.61 27.69 14.68
C ALA A 122 -14.76 27.42 13.44
N LEU A 123 -14.31 28.47 12.73
CA LEU A 123 -13.46 28.33 11.55
C LEU A 123 -12.10 27.69 11.89
N ILE A 124 -11.47 28.18 12.97
CA ILE A 124 -10.18 27.64 13.42
C ILE A 124 -10.34 26.19 13.90
N SER A 125 -11.36 25.89 14.71
CA SER A 125 -11.63 24.54 15.18
C SER A 125 -11.92 23.58 14.04
N TYR A 126 -12.71 24.00 13.05
CA TYR A 126 -12.95 23.20 11.86
C TYR A 126 -11.64 22.85 11.14
N THR A 127 -10.73 23.82 10.97
CA THR A 127 -9.44 23.58 10.31
C THR A 127 -8.59 22.56 11.07
N PHE A 128 -8.49 22.72 12.41
CA PHE A 128 -7.68 21.77 13.21
C PHE A 128 -8.27 20.36 13.22
N ILE A 129 -9.59 20.23 13.37
CA ILE A 129 -10.25 18.90 13.35
C ILE A 129 -10.12 18.27 11.96
N SER A 130 -10.26 19.04 10.88
CA SER A 130 -10.09 18.51 9.51
C SER A 130 -8.65 18.04 9.25
N LEU A 131 -7.65 18.76 9.76
CA LEU A 131 -6.25 18.32 9.66
C LEU A 131 -5.96 17.05 10.46
N ASP A 132 -6.58 16.92 11.63
CA ASP A 132 -6.47 15.74 12.49
C ASP A 132 -7.06 14.50 11.79
N THR A 133 -8.27 14.63 11.23
CA THR A 133 -8.91 13.57 10.44
C THR A 133 -8.08 13.18 9.21
N LEU A 134 -7.56 14.18 8.49
CA LEU A 134 -6.70 13.92 7.31
C LEU A 134 -5.40 13.18 7.71
N ALA A 135 -4.82 13.52 8.84
CA ALA A 135 -3.63 12.84 9.34
C ALA A 135 -3.91 11.36 9.70
N GLU A 136 -5.10 11.08 10.24
CA GLU A 136 -5.56 9.72 10.56
C GLU A 136 -5.76 8.88 9.28
N GLU A 137 -6.38 9.47 8.23
CA GLU A 137 -6.52 8.79 6.93
C GLU A 137 -5.16 8.47 6.29
N LEU A 138 -4.16 9.34 6.43
CA LEU A 138 -2.82 9.13 5.87
C LEU A 138 -1.97 8.11 6.65
N GLU A 139 -2.41 7.68 7.83
CA GLU A 139 -1.70 6.68 8.65
C GLU A 139 -1.75 5.29 8.01
N ASP A 140 -2.85 4.94 7.30
CA ASP A 140 -3.01 3.66 6.60
C ASP A 140 -3.05 3.85 5.07
N PRO A 141 -1.90 3.93 4.38
CA PRO A 141 -1.86 4.21 2.95
C PRO A 141 -2.28 3.04 2.05
N PHE A 142 -2.54 1.86 2.61
CA PHE A 142 -2.87 0.63 1.89
C PHE A 142 -4.33 0.19 2.05
N GLY A 143 -5.17 1.05 2.60
CA GLY A 143 -6.58 0.84 2.78
C GLY A 143 -7.39 0.88 1.48
N THR A 144 -8.66 1.28 1.61
CA THR A 144 -9.60 1.44 0.48
C THR A 144 -10.33 2.77 0.53
N GLU A 145 -9.82 3.72 1.31
CA GLU A 145 -10.36 5.07 1.42
C GLU A 145 -9.95 5.92 0.21
N ASP A 146 -10.58 7.07 0.03
CA ASP A 146 -10.39 7.92 -1.14
C ASP A 146 -8.95 8.47 -1.30
N ASN A 147 -8.22 8.57 -0.19
CA ASN A 147 -6.84 9.08 -0.15
C ASN A 147 -5.77 7.98 -0.15
N ASP A 148 -6.18 6.71 -0.20
CA ASP A 148 -5.27 5.58 -0.21
C ASP A 148 -4.62 5.36 -1.57
N LEU A 149 -3.52 4.59 -1.58
CA LEU A 149 -2.81 4.28 -2.81
C LEU A 149 -3.66 3.36 -3.71
N PRO A 150 -3.87 3.73 -4.99
CA PRO A 150 -4.60 2.90 -5.94
C PRO A 150 -3.74 1.73 -6.42
N LEU A 151 -3.51 0.75 -5.53
CA LEU A 151 -2.60 -0.37 -5.79
C LEU A 151 -3.03 -1.22 -6.99
N ASP A 152 -4.33 -1.47 -7.17
CA ASP A 152 -4.86 -2.24 -8.30
C ASP A 152 -4.53 -1.55 -9.64
N ALA A 153 -4.66 -0.22 -9.70
CA ALA A 153 -4.31 0.53 -10.91
C ALA A 153 -2.80 0.55 -11.19
N ILE A 154 -1.98 0.65 -10.13
CA ILE A 154 -0.52 0.60 -10.24
C ILE A 154 -0.08 -0.79 -10.74
N CYS A 155 -0.64 -1.87 -10.20
CA CYS A 155 -0.34 -3.23 -10.62
C CYS A 155 -0.78 -3.49 -12.06
N ASN A 156 -2.00 -3.06 -12.44
CA ASN A 156 -2.47 -3.17 -13.83
C ASN A 156 -1.56 -2.40 -14.80
N MET A 157 -1.10 -1.20 -14.44
CA MET A 157 -0.18 -0.44 -15.28
C MET A 157 1.15 -1.19 -15.47
N MET A 158 1.74 -1.70 -14.40
CA MET A 158 3.00 -2.45 -14.47
C MET A 158 2.86 -3.77 -15.24
N GLU A 159 1.75 -4.50 -15.07
CA GLU A 159 1.45 -5.71 -15.82
C GLU A 159 1.39 -5.41 -17.33
N ARG A 160 0.69 -4.36 -17.71
CA ARG A 160 0.57 -3.93 -19.11
C ARG A 160 1.93 -3.59 -19.72
N ASP A 161 2.75 -2.82 -18.99
CA ASP A 161 4.08 -2.43 -19.44
C ASP A 161 4.98 -3.65 -19.64
N LEU A 162 4.96 -4.62 -18.72
CA LEU A 162 5.73 -5.87 -18.83
C LEU A 162 5.25 -6.75 -19.98
N LEU A 163 3.95 -6.90 -20.19
CA LEU A 163 3.38 -7.66 -21.30
C LEU A 163 3.72 -7.00 -22.63
N GLN A 164 3.66 -5.67 -22.72
CA GLN A 164 4.05 -4.92 -23.90
C GLN A 164 5.55 -5.06 -24.21
N MET A 165 6.42 -5.03 -23.19
CA MET A 165 7.87 -5.26 -23.36
C MET A 165 8.20 -6.68 -23.82
N ASN A 166 7.33 -7.65 -23.56
CA ASN A 166 7.45 -9.05 -23.95
C ASN A 166 6.74 -9.37 -25.29
N ASP A 167 6.25 -8.35 -26.00
CA ASP A 167 5.52 -8.46 -27.27
C ASP A 167 4.28 -9.39 -27.19
N GLU A 168 3.62 -9.43 -26.00
CA GLU A 168 2.39 -10.19 -25.83
C GLU A 168 1.21 -9.47 -26.49
N GLU A 169 0.38 -10.21 -27.21
CA GLU A 169 -0.79 -9.64 -27.90
C GLU A 169 -1.99 -9.41 -26.98
N ASN A 170 -2.07 -10.17 -25.87
CA ASN A 170 -3.21 -10.13 -24.96
C ASN A 170 -2.91 -9.26 -23.74
N ILE A 171 -2.96 -7.93 -23.93
CA ILE A 171 -2.75 -6.95 -22.86
C ILE A 171 -4.09 -6.62 -22.22
N PRO A 172 -4.23 -6.71 -20.88
CA PRO A 172 -5.46 -6.33 -20.19
C PRO A 172 -5.80 -4.85 -20.41
N ASP A 173 -7.08 -4.50 -20.34
CA ASP A 173 -7.52 -3.11 -20.44
C ASP A 173 -6.99 -2.28 -19.28
N ARG A 174 -6.77 -0.98 -19.53
CA ARG A 174 -6.38 -0.05 -18.48
C ARG A 174 -7.54 0.15 -17.52
N LEU A 175 -7.26 0.02 -16.21
CA LEU A 175 -8.22 0.41 -15.19
C LEU A 175 -8.50 1.90 -15.30
N MET A 176 -9.76 2.24 -15.46
CA MET A 176 -10.24 3.62 -15.50
C MET A 176 -10.93 3.94 -14.17
N PRO A 177 -10.81 5.19 -13.68
CA PRO A 177 -11.51 5.58 -12.48
C PRO A 177 -13.01 5.36 -12.63
N ASP A 178 -13.65 4.96 -11.55
CA ASP A 178 -15.10 4.83 -11.49
C ASP A 178 -15.80 6.20 -11.54
N LYS A 179 -17.14 6.22 -11.35
CA LYS A 179 -17.94 7.46 -11.34
C LYS A 179 -17.59 8.42 -10.19
N HIS A 180 -16.89 7.92 -9.18
CA HIS A 180 -16.42 8.67 -8.02
C HIS A 180 -14.92 9.00 -8.09
N TYR A 181 -14.30 8.79 -9.27
CA TYR A 181 -12.86 9.00 -9.53
C TYR A 181 -11.94 8.07 -8.73
N GLN A 182 -12.45 6.96 -8.21
CA GLN A 182 -11.66 5.94 -7.50
C GLN A 182 -11.04 4.96 -8.49
N LEU A 183 -9.78 4.58 -8.24
CA LEU A 183 -8.98 3.63 -9.05
C LEU A 183 -8.71 2.31 -8.30
N THR A 184 -9.58 1.97 -7.37
CA THR A 184 -9.43 0.79 -6.49
C THR A 184 -9.80 -0.51 -7.19
#